data_a54e99de2ff920d68d3cfaecb684bc2a
#
_entry.id   a54e99de2ff920d68d3cfaecb684bc2a
#
_cell.length_a   1.000
_cell.length_b   1.000
_cell.length_c   1.000
_cell.angle_alpha   90.00
_cell.angle_beta   90.00
_cell.angle_gamma   90.00
#
_symmetry.space_group_name_H-M   'P 1'
#
loop_
_entity.id
_entity.type
_entity.pdbx_description
1 polymer ?
#
loop_
_entity_poly.entity_id
_entity_poly.type
_entity_poly.pdbx_seq_one_letter_code
_entity_poly.pdbx_strand_id
1 'polypeptide(L)'
;MPLAKDVALKVPAVRRLKEDRDALRTEVTQLTRETEKLRRQLILERDETSYDYVFIVTYGRTGSTLLQGLLNSIPGYLIRGENDGALEWMFESHRRMNKRIGTKQGSQPVNPWFGLDNYSPQEAADSIRRHLQQVFIKPEPDTRVTGFKEIRWWRRDLVETLEFTRQVFPGARFVLNTRNPEDVARSKWWAKYERDEALAKIADYDARLERAHRELGDLTYPLHYDDYVADPGVFEGLFTWLGESFDREQVDRVMATRHSVG
;
A
#
# COMPACT_ATOMS: atom_id res chain seq x y z
N MET A 1 -25.79 33.61 -19.31
CA MET A 1 -25.00 34.84 -19.06
C MET A 1 -23.53 34.65 -19.50
N PRO A 2 -23.16 34.86 -20.76
CA PRO A 2 -21.74 34.81 -21.20
C PRO A 2 -21.03 36.19 -21.20
N LEU A 3 -21.73 37.28 -20.98
CA LEU A 3 -21.21 38.64 -21.19
C LEU A 3 -20.14 39.13 -20.16
N ALA A 4 -20.07 38.57 -18.96
CA ALA A 4 -19.14 39.04 -17.92
C ALA A 4 -17.68 38.59 -18.15
N LYS A 5 -17.44 37.46 -18.80
CA LYS A 5 -16.08 36.93 -19.10
C LYS A 5 -15.40 37.72 -20.23
N ASP A 6 -16.14 38.16 -21.23
CA ASP A 6 -15.56 38.88 -22.37
C ASP A 6 -15.20 40.33 -22.08
N VAL A 7 -15.89 40.98 -21.12
CA VAL A 7 -15.60 42.35 -20.68
C VAL A 7 -14.34 42.39 -19.80
N ALA A 8 -14.14 41.42 -18.92
CA ALA A 8 -12.97 41.35 -18.04
C ALA A 8 -11.65 41.20 -18.83
N LEU A 9 -11.66 40.51 -19.97
CA LEU A 9 -10.49 40.33 -20.84
C LEU A 9 -10.05 41.62 -21.60
N LYS A 10 -10.89 42.66 -21.60
CA LYS A 10 -10.56 43.95 -22.24
C LYS A 10 -9.73 44.89 -21.32
N VAL A 11 -9.57 44.51 -20.05
CA VAL A 11 -8.70 45.26 -19.12
C VAL A 11 -7.26 44.74 -19.27
N PRO A 12 -6.29 45.56 -19.70
CA PRO A 12 -4.92 45.14 -19.99
C PRO A 12 -4.25 44.37 -18.82
N ALA A 13 -4.52 44.77 -17.58
CA ALA A 13 -4.01 44.11 -16.40
C ALA A 13 -4.58 42.70 -16.22
N VAL A 14 -5.87 42.47 -16.50
CA VAL A 14 -6.52 41.15 -16.40
C VAL A 14 -6.00 40.23 -17.50
N ARG A 15 -5.75 40.73 -18.67
CA ARG A 15 -5.16 39.99 -19.78
C ARG A 15 -3.75 39.52 -19.44
N ARG A 16 -2.89 40.41 -18.92
CA ARG A 16 -1.54 40.06 -18.44
C ARG A 16 -1.59 38.98 -17.35
N LEU A 17 -2.42 39.13 -16.32
CA LEU A 17 -2.57 38.12 -15.26
C LEU A 17 -3.00 36.76 -15.79
N LYS A 18 -3.82 36.73 -16.83
CA LYS A 18 -4.23 35.47 -17.48
C LYS A 18 -3.06 34.83 -18.24
N GLU A 19 -2.32 35.65 -19.01
CA GLU A 19 -1.13 35.22 -19.74
C GLU A 19 -0.06 34.67 -18.79
N ASP A 20 0.24 35.40 -17.71
CA ASP A 20 1.18 34.98 -16.66
C ASP A 20 0.72 33.68 -15.99
N ARG A 21 -0.57 33.55 -15.64
CA ARG A 21 -1.13 32.30 -15.07
C ARG A 21 -0.99 31.11 -16.02
N ASP A 22 -1.27 31.33 -17.30
CA ASP A 22 -1.25 30.24 -18.28
C ASP A 22 0.21 29.85 -18.60
N ALA A 23 1.16 30.81 -18.59
CA ALA A 23 2.61 30.57 -18.66
C ALA A 23 3.09 29.74 -17.44
N LEU A 24 2.73 30.14 -16.21
CA LEU A 24 3.08 29.43 -14.99
C LEU A 24 2.51 28.00 -14.95
N ARG A 25 1.27 27.80 -15.43
CA ARG A 25 0.69 26.46 -15.54
C ARG A 25 1.47 25.57 -16.50
N THR A 26 1.93 26.12 -17.61
CA THR A 26 2.75 25.39 -18.57
C THR A 26 4.09 25.00 -17.96
N GLU A 27 4.73 25.96 -17.27
CA GLU A 27 6.00 25.74 -16.58
C GLU A 27 5.87 24.67 -15.46
N VAL A 28 4.84 24.77 -14.61
CA VAL A 28 4.55 23.74 -13.59
C VAL A 28 4.36 22.37 -14.22
N THR A 29 3.64 22.27 -15.34
CA THR A 29 3.43 21.00 -16.04
C THR A 29 4.75 20.45 -16.58
N GLN A 30 5.61 21.30 -17.11
CA GLN A 30 6.92 20.91 -17.63
C GLN A 30 7.86 20.44 -16.50
N LEU A 31 7.95 21.22 -15.42
CA LEU A 31 8.76 20.86 -14.24
C LEU A 31 8.27 19.55 -13.59
N THR A 32 6.96 19.34 -13.54
CA THR A 32 6.40 18.08 -13.05
C THR A 32 6.86 16.89 -13.90
N ARG A 33 6.81 17.00 -15.22
CA ARG A 33 7.27 15.95 -16.15
C ARG A 33 8.78 15.70 -16.02
N GLU A 34 9.56 16.75 -15.88
CA GLU A 34 11.02 16.66 -15.71
C GLU A 34 11.38 15.98 -14.37
N THR A 35 10.70 16.38 -13.30
CA THR A 35 10.84 15.76 -11.97
C THR A 35 10.50 14.28 -12.01
N GLU A 36 9.40 13.89 -12.68
CA GLU A 36 9.04 12.49 -12.84
C GLU A 36 10.07 11.69 -13.65
N LYS A 37 10.65 12.30 -14.69
CA LYS A 37 11.71 11.68 -15.50
C LYS A 37 12.97 11.44 -14.67
N LEU A 38 13.41 12.44 -13.92
CA LEU A 38 14.58 12.33 -13.05
C LEU A 38 14.37 11.31 -11.91
N ARG A 39 13.17 11.28 -11.32
CA ARG A 39 12.80 10.26 -10.33
C ARG A 39 12.88 8.85 -10.90
N ARG A 40 12.37 8.64 -12.12
CA ARG A 40 12.48 7.33 -12.81
C ARG A 40 13.92 6.93 -13.06
N GLN A 41 14.79 7.86 -13.46
CA GLN A 41 16.22 7.58 -13.65
C GLN A 41 16.90 7.20 -12.33
N LEU A 42 16.65 7.92 -11.26
CA LEU A 42 17.16 7.61 -9.92
C LEU A 42 16.72 6.23 -9.40
N ILE A 43 15.46 5.85 -9.66
CA ILE A 43 14.92 4.54 -9.27
C ILE A 43 15.61 3.42 -10.09
N LEU A 44 15.90 3.65 -11.36
CA LEU A 44 16.60 2.68 -12.23
C LEU A 44 18.08 2.53 -11.85
N GLU A 45 18.71 3.55 -11.32
CA GLU A 45 20.11 3.54 -10.87
C GLU A 45 20.26 2.99 -9.44
N ARG A 46 19.19 2.96 -8.66
CA ARG A 46 19.18 2.36 -7.31
C ARG A 46 19.02 0.85 -7.43
N ASP A 47 19.84 0.12 -6.69
CA ASP A 47 19.62 -1.33 -6.51
C ASP A 47 18.20 -1.56 -5.98
N GLU A 48 17.38 -2.28 -6.73
CA GLU A 48 15.95 -2.53 -6.44
C GLU A 48 15.74 -3.28 -5.10
N THR A 49 16.80 -3.80 -4.52
CA THR A 49 16.82 -4.49 -3.23
C THR A 49 17.15 -3.57 -2.05
N SER A 50 17.35 -2.27 -2.28
CA SER A 50 17.84 -1.33 -1.27
C SER A 50 16.79 -0.79 -0.31
N TYR A 51 15.53 -1.23 -0.40
CA TYR A 51 14.45 -0.81 0.50
C TYR A 51 14.12 -1.89 1.51
N ASP A 52 13.83 -1.47 2.76
CA ASP A 52 13.05 -2.27 3.68
C ASP A 52 11.56 -2.19 3.33
N TYR A 53 10.83 -3.26 3.57
CA TYR A 53 9.42 -3.33 3.20
C TYR A 53 8.54 -3.56 4.42
N VAL A 54 7.54 -2.69 4.59
CA VAL A 54 6.53 -2.79 5.66
C VAL A 54 5.13 -2.67 5.06
N PHE A 55 4.28 -3.63 5.34
CA PHE A 55 2.90 -3.66 4.87
C PHE A 55 1.92 -3.64 6.04
N ILE A 56 0.85 -2.84 5.91
CA ILE A 56 -0.27 -2.89 6.85
C ILE A 56 -1.31 -3.86 6.30
N VAL A 57 -1.54 -4.93 7.03
CA VAL A 57 -2.49 -6.00 6.71
C VAL A 57 -3.69 -5.87 7.64
N THR A 58 -4.86 -5.66 7.06
CA THR A 58 -6.06 -5.37 7.83
C THR A 58 -7.32 -5.58 6.98
N TYR A 59 -8.47 -5.26 7.54
CA TYR A 59 -9.76 -5.16 6.86
C TYR A 59 -10.33 -3.74 7.00
N GLY A 60 -11.44 -3.46 6.32
CA GLY A 60 -11.99 -2.12 6.29
C GLY A 60 -12.49 -1.62 7.65
N ARG A 61 -12.25 -0.33 7.97
CA ARG A 61 -12.75 0.39 9.16
C ARG A 61 -12.03 0.09 10.48
N THR A 62 -10.85 -0.45 10.43
CA THR A 62 -9.98 -0.72 11.59
C THR A 62 -9.10 0.46 12.02
N GLY A 63 -9.27 1.66 11.43
CA GLY A 63 -8.39 2.80 11.73
C GLY A 63 -7.01 2.74 11.08
N SER A 64 -6.79 1.82 10.18
CA SER A 64 -5.49 1.61 9.51
C SER A 64 -4.96 2.81 8.71
N THR A 65 -5.80 3.79 8.36
CA THR A 65 -5.37 5.05 7.75
C THR A 65 -4.61 5.93 8.75
N LEU A 66 -5.00 5.92 10.02
CA LEU A 66 -4.25 6.57 11.10
C LEU A 66 -2.88 5.91 11.27
N LEU A 67 -2.84 4.57 11.33
CA LEU A 67 -1.59 3.81 11.41
C LEU A 67 -0.68 4.06 10.20
N GLN A 68 -1.24 4.14 8.99
CA GLN A 68 -0.49 4.53 7.78
C GLN A 68 0.11 5.94 7.93
N GLY A 69 -0.67 6.90 8.43
CA GLY A 69 -0.20 8.27 8.71
C GLY A 69 0.93 8.28 9.73
N LEU A 70 0.83 7.45 10.77
CA LEU A 70 1.88 7.31 11.78
C LEU A 70 3.18 6.78 11.17
N LEU A 71 3.14 5.69 10.41
CA LEU A 71 4.33 5.16 9.76
C LEU A 71 4.95 6.18 8.80
N ASN A 72 4.13 6.91 8.05
CA ASN A 72 4.61 7.97 7.15
C ASN A 72 5.15 9.22 7.87
N SER A 73 4.97 9.34 9.17
CA SER A 73 5.61 10.40 9.96
C SER A 73 7.06 10.07 10.31
N ILE A 74 7.48 8.81 10.19
CA ILE A 74 8.86 8.38 10.42
C ILE A 74 9.71 8.80 9.21
N PRO A 75 10.85 9.50 9.40
CA PRO A 75 11.71 9.95 8.31
C PRO A 75 12.14 8.79 7.38
N GLY A 76 11.95 8.96 6.09
CA GLY A 76 12.29 7.97 5.06
C GLY A 76 11.27 6.83 4.90
N TYR A 77 10.12 6.87 5.58
CA TYR A 77 9.01 5.93 5.36
C TYR A 77 8.07 6.43 4.27
N LEU A 78 7.68 5.53 3.39
CA LEU A 78 6.70 5.79 2.33
C LEU A 78 5.73 4.60 2.22
N ILE A 79 4.68 4.62 3.03
CA ILE A 79 3.63 3.61 3.03
C ILE A 79 2.45 4.14 2.24
N ARG A 80 2.20 3.55 1.06
CA ARG A 80 1.06 3.93 0.21
C ARG A 80 -0.26 3.40 0.76
N GLY A 81 -1.37 3.91 0.23
CA GLY A 81 -2.71 3.46 0.56
C GLY A 81 -3.09 2.15 -0.12
N GLU A 82 -4.39 1.92 -0.23
CA GLU A 82 -4.97 0.74 -0.88
C GLU A 82 -4.71 0.72 -2.38
N ASN A 83 -4.55 -0.49 -2.92
CA ASN A 83 -4.34 -0.74 -4.35
C ASN A 83 -5.40 -1.66 -4.97
N ASP A 84 -6.55 -1.80 -4.29
CA ASP A 84 -7.66 -2.66 -4.69
C ASP A 84 -7.31 -4.16 -4.77
N GLY A 85 -6.35 -4.60 -3.96
CA GLY A 85 -5.88 -5.99 -3.93
C GLY A 85 -5.04 -6.38 -5.16
N ALA A 86 -4.36 -5.43 -5.80
CA ALA A 86 -3.58 -5.68 -7.01
C ALA A 86 -2.56 -6.81 -6.83
N LEU A 87 -1.85 -6.85 -5.68
CA LEU A 87 -0.88 -7.89 -5.39
C LEU A 87 -1.52 -9.28 -5.31
N GLU A 88 -2.72 -9.40 -4.74
CA GLU A 88 -3.45 -10.68 -4.70
C GLU A 88 -3.81 -11.21 -6.09
N TRP A 89 -4.18 -10.33 -7.04
CA TRP A 89 -4.42 -10.72 -8.41
C TRP A 89 -3.14 -11.18 -9.11
N MET A 90 -2.01 -10.51 -8.85
CA MET A 90 -0.71 -10.92 -9.36
C MET A 90 -0.27 -12.26 -8.78
N PHE A 91 -0.52 -12.49 -7.49
CA PHE A 91 -0.29 -13.77 -6.84
C PHE A 91 -1.11 -14.89 -7.47
N GLU A 92 -2.40 -14.66 -7.73
CA GLU A 92 -3.24 -15.66 -8.38
C GLU A 92 -2.73 -16.03 -9.77
N SER A 93 -2.29 -15.05 -10.58
CA SER A 93 -1.67 -15.28 -11.86
C SER A 93 -0.39 -16.10 -11.74
N HIS A 94 0.53 -15.68 -10.85
CA HIS A 94 1.78 -16.37 -10.56
C HIS A 94 1.53 -17.83 -10.14
N ARG A 95 0.65 -18.06 -9.20
CA ARG A 95 0.31 -19.39 -8.68
C ARG A 95 -0.23 -20.32 -9.76
N ARG A 96 -1.09 -19.81 -10.66
CA ARG A 96 -1.64 -20.59 -11.78
C ARG A 96 -0.57 -21.03 -12.75
N MET A 97 0.36 -20.14 -13.09
CA MET A 97 1.49 -20.46 -13.99
C MET A 97 2.44 -21.43 -13.30
N ASN A 98 2.85 -21.14 -12.05
CA ASN A 98 3.77 -21.98 -11.28
C ASN A 98 3.28 -23.42 -11.11
N LYS A 99 1.97 -23.64 -10.92
CA LYS A 99 1.37 -24.97 -10.81
C LYS A 99 1.58 -25.85 -12.07
N ARG A 100 1.87 -25.22 -13.22
CA ARG A 100 2.04 -25.92 -14.51
C ARG A 100 3.51 -26.17 -14.86
N ILE A 101 4.44 -25.56 -14.14
CA ILE A 101 5.88 -25.79 -14.35
C ILE A 101 6.21 -27.25 -14.06
N GLY A 102 7.09 -27.84 -14.88
CA GLY A 102 7.52 -29.24 -14.72
C GLY A 102 6.50 -30.27 -15.19
N THR A 103 5.31 -29.85 -15.66
CA THR A 103 4.46 -30.75 -16.44
C THR A 103 5.09 -30.89 -17.82
N LYS A 104 5.40 -32.10 -18.30
CA LYS A 104 6.03 -32.39 -19.62
C LYS A 104 5.28 -31.81 -20.84
N GLN A 105 4.26 -31.00 -20.59
CA GLN A 105 3.35 -30.43 -21.59
C GLN A 105 3.90 -29.18 -22.28
N GLY A 106 4.87 -28.46 -21.69
CA GLY A 106 5.37 -27.19 -22.21
C GLY A 106 6.49 -27.28 -23.25
N SER A 107 7.14 -28.44 -23.41
CA SER A 107 8.37 -28.58 -24.21
C SER A 107 8.16 -28.82 -25.70
N GLN A 108 6.94 -29.11 -26.15
CA GLN A 108 6.64 -29.44 -27.56
C GLN A 108 5.90 -28.31 -28.26
N PRO A 109 6.34 -27.84 -29.43
CA PRO A 109 5.70 -26.73 -30.16
C PRO A 109 4.23 -26.95 -30.53
N VAL A 110 3.82 -28.20 -30.61
CA VAL A 110 2.42 -28.57 -30.92
C VAL A 110 1.51 -28.64 -29.69
N ASN A 111 2.06 -28.44 -28.51
CA ASN A 111 1.31 -28.48 -27.26
C ASN A 111 0.68 -27.10 -26.97
N PRO A 112 -0.59 -27.02 -26.53
CA PRO A 112 -1.25 -25.76 -26.17
C PRO A 112 -0.53 -24.98 -25.06
N TRP A 113 0.33 -25.63 -24.27
CA TRP A 113 1.12 -25.02 -23.19
C TRP A 113 2.58 -24.75 -23.56
N PHE A 114 2.92 -24.82 -24.86
CA PHE A 114 4.29 -24.60 -25.31
C PHE A 114 4.84 -23.24 -24.85
N GLY A 115 6.03 -23.28 -24.27
CA GLY A 115 6.70 -22.09 -23.70
C GLY A 115 6.35 -21.79 -22.24
N LEU A 116 5.42 -22.52 -21.61
CA LEU A 116 5.11 -22.31 -20.19
C LEU A 116 6.26 -22.75 -19.27
N ASP A 117 7.10 -23.66 -19.71
CA ASP A 117 8.34 -24.09 -19.04
C ASP A 117 9.43 -23.01 -19.02
N ASN A 118 9.29 -21.95 -19.84
CA ASN A 118 10.13 -20.76 -19.76
C ASN A 118 9.76 -19.85 -18.56
N TYR A 119 8.63 -20.10 -17.89
CA TYR A 119 8.21 -19.30 -16.75
C TYR A 119 9.14 -19.53 -15.55
N SER A 120 9.83 -18.48 -15.12
CA SER A 120 10.67 -18.46 -13.93
C SER A 120 9.89 -17.81 -12.76
N PRO A 121 9.60 -18.53 -11.66
CA PRO A 121 8.94 -17.96 -10.50
C PRO A 121 9.68 -16.77 -9.89
N GLN A 122 11.02 -16.83 -9.85
CA GLN A 122 11.84 -15.76 -9.31
C GLN A 122 11.79 -14.51 -10.20
N GLU A 123 11.98 -14.66 -11.51
CA GLU A 123 11.90 -13.53 -12.45
C GLU A 123 10.51 -12.90 -12.48
N ALA A 124 9.47 -13.70 -12.28
CA ALA A 124 8.09 -13.20 -12.17
C ALA A 124 7.91 -12.38 -10.88
N ALA A 125 8.41 -12.84 -9.74
CA ALA A 125 8.38 -12.12 -8.48
C ALA A 125 9.14 -10.78 -8.59
N ASP A 126 10.34 -10.80 -9.19
CA ASP A 126 11.14 -9.59 -9.43
C ASP A 126 10.43 -8.61 -10.37
N SER A 127 9.75 -9.13 -11.40
CA SER A 127 8.97 -8.30 -12.33
C SER A 127 7.75 -7.67 -11.66
N ILE A 128 7.07 -8.41 -10.76
CA ILE A 128 5.94 -7.89 -9.96
C ILE A 128 6.44 -6.78 -9.03
N ARG A 129 7.58 -6.97 -8.35
CA ARG A 129 8.19 -5.95 -7.50
C ARG A 129 8.47 -4.67 -8.28
N ARG A 130 9.22 -4.78 -9.40
CA ARG A 130 9.54 -3.64 -10.27
C ARG A 130 8.28 -2.92 -10.74
N HIS A 131 7.28 -3.67 -11.19
CA HIS A 131 6.01 -3.09 -11.62
C HIS A 131 5.34 -2.27 -10.52
N LEU A 132 5.18 -2.85 -9.31
CA LEU A 132 4.55 -2.14 -8.19
C LEU A 132 5.37 -0.94 -7.73
N GLN A 133 6.69 -1.02 -7.71
CA GLN A 133 7.57 0.11 -7.39
C GLN A 133 7.42 1.24 -8.41
N GLN A 134 7.36 0.94 -9.70
CA GLN A 134 7.31 1.94 -10.77
C GLN A 134 5.93 2.58 -10.96
N VAL A 135 4.85 1.82 -10.80
CA VAL A 135 3.51 2.31 -11.14
C VAL A 135 2.70 2.76 -9.94
N PHE A 136 2.96 2.20 -8.76
CA PHE A 136 2.15 2.43 -7.56
C PHE A 136 2.96 3.02 -6.40
N ILE A 137 3.98 2.33 -5.91
CA ILE A 137 4.75 2.76 -4.73
C ILE A 137 5.50 4.06 -5.04
N LYS A 138 6.23 4.12 -6.14
CA LYS A 138 7.03 5.28 -6.59
C LYS A 138 7.87 5.84 -5.43
N PRO A 139 8.89 5.10 -4.96
CA PRO A 139 9.75 5.57 -3.88
C PRO A 139 10.36 6.93 -4.21
N GLU A 140 10.56 7.75 -3.19
CA GLU A 140 11.20 9.05 -3.28
C GLU A 140 12.71 8.93 -2.98
N PRO A 141 13.54 9.93 -3.31
CA PRO A 141 15.00 9.82 -3.16
C PRO A 141 15.48 9.52 -1.74
N ASP A 142 14.74 9.96 -0.73
CA ASP A 142 15.02 9.75 0.69
C ASP A 142 14.30 8.52 1.28
N THR A 143 13.52 7.80 0.49
CA THR A 143 12.81 6.60 0.95
C THR A 143 13.80 5.52 1.33
N ARG A 144 13.70 4.99 2.54
CA ARG A 144 14.44 3.83 3.04
C ARG A 144 13.53 2.64 3.37
N VAL A 145 12.31 2.90 3.81
CA VAL A 145 11.29 1.88 4.07
C VAL A 145 10.05 2.19 3.25
N THR A 146 9.53 1.19 2.54
CA THR A 146 8.34 1.38 1.71
C THR A 146 7.39 0.19 1.76
N GLY A 147 6.19 0.38 1.24
CA GLY A 147 5.15 -0.62 1.20
C GLY A 147 3.78 0.01 0.98
N PHE A 148 2.75 -0.67 1.41
CA PHE A 148 1.38 -0.15 1.33
C PHE A 148 0.46 -0.74 2.41
N LYS A 149 -0.66 -0.06 2.62
CA LYS A 149 -1.77 -0.52 3.42
C LYS A 149 -2.84 -1.10 2.49
N GLU A 150 -3.30 -2.32 2.77
CA GLU A 150 -4.37 -2.95 2.00
C GLU A 150 -5.39 -3.61 2.94
N ILE A 151 -6.66 -3.62 2.51
CA ILE A 151 -7.80 -4.19 3.24
C ILE A 151 -8.41 -5.41 2.53
N ARG A 152 -7.83 -5.86 1.41
CA ARG A 152 -8.33 -6.93 0.54
C ARG A 152 -7.35 -8.09 0.42
N TRP A 153 -6.95 -8.66 1.57
CA TRP A 153 -6.02 -9.80 1.65
C TRP A 153 -6.74 -11.17 1.69
N TRP A 154 -8.02 -11.23 1.32
CA TRP A 154 -8.91 -12.30 1.74
C TRP A 154 -9.35 -13.27 0.64
N ARG A 155 -8.83 -13.13 -0.56
CA ARG A 155 -9.17 -14.01 -1.69
C ARG A 155 -8.61 -15.41 -1.53
N ARG A 156 -7.54 -15.55 -0.76
CA ARG A 156 -6.77 -16.76 -0.54
C ARG A 156 -6.48 -16.96 0.94
N ASP A 157 -5.71 -18.01 1.23
CA ASP A 157 -5.09 -18.14 2.53
C ASP A 157 -4.16 -16.94 2.78
N LEU A 158 -4.31 -16.30 3.93
CA LEU A 158 -3.56 -15.10 4.26
C LEU A 158 -2.07 -15.41 4.39
N VAL A 159 -1.71 -16.51 5.04
CA VAL A 159 -0.30 -16.88 5.24
C VAL A 159 0.38 -17.08 3.89
N GLU A 160 -0.25 -17.85 2.97
CA GLU A 160 0.25 -18.07 1.61
C GLU A 160 0.45 -16.74 0.85
N THR A 161 -0.47 -15.79 1.04
CA THR A 161 -0.39 -14.46 0.42
C THR A 161 0.77 -13.64 0.99
N LEU A 162 0.99 -13.69 2.31
CA LEU A 162 2.09 -12.97 2.94
C LEU A 162 3.46 -13.59 2.61
N GLU A 163 3.54 -14.91 2.52
CA GLU A 163 4.74 -15.61 2.04
C GLU A 163 5.08 -15.23 0.59
N PHE A 164 4.08 -15.19 -0.29
CA PHE A 164 4.29 -14.68 -1.65
C PHE A 164 4.73 -13.21 -1.65
N THR A 165 4.14 -12.38 -0.79
CA THR A 165 4.56 -10.98 -0.64
C THR A 165 6.03 -10.88 -0.28
N ARG A 166 6.57 -11.79 0.54
CA ARG A 166 7.98 -11.87 0.87
C ARG A 166 8.86 -12.36 -0.28
N GLN A 167 8.33 -13.20 -1.16
CA GLN A 167 9.03 -13.56 -2.41
C GLN A 167 9.16 -12.35 -3.34
N VAL A 168 8.10 -11.56 -3.45
CA VAL A 168 8.09 -10.33 -4.25
C VAL A 168 8.94 -9.23 -3.61
N PHE A 169 8.84 -9.04 -2.30
CA PHE A 169 9.52 -8.01 -1.52
C PHE A 169 10.40 -8.66 -0.44
N PRO A 170 11.66 -9.00 -0.75
CA PRO A 170 12.56 -9.63 0.20
C PRO A 170 12.70 -8.82 1.49
N GLY A 171 12.65 -9.49 2.63
CA GLY A 171 12.70 -8.83 3.93
C GLY A 171 11.37 -8.19 4.40
N ALA A 172 10.28 -8.36 3.65
CA ALA A 172 8.99 -7.77 4.01
C ALA A 172 8.52 -8.18 5.41
N ARG A 173 8.04 -7.19 6.17
CA ARG A 173 7.42 -7.31 7.49
C ARG A 173 5.99 -6.80 7.46
N PHE A 174 5.13 -7.28 8.35
CA PHE A 174 3.69 -7.03 8.31
C PHE A 174 3.17 -6.51 9.64
N VAL A 175 2.53 -5.34 9.63
CA VAL A 175 1.76 -4.82 10.76
C VAL A 175 0.32 -5.29 10.60
N LEU A 176 -0.15 -6.12 11.53
CA LEU A 176 -1.49 -6.70 11.54
C LEU A 176 -2.40 -5.82 12.39
N ASN A 177 -3.34 -5.11 11.77
CA ASN A 177 -4.17 -4.15 12.50
C ASN A 177 -5.62 -4.62 12.62
N THR A 178 -6.11 -4.70 13.85
CA THR A 178 -7.48 -5.07 14.21
C THR A 178 -8.20 -3.94 14.94
N ARG A 179 -9.50 -4.10 15.19
CA ARG A 179 -10.33 -3.17 15.97
C ARG A 179 -11.50 -3.90 16.59
N ASN A 180 -12.12 -3.33 17.64
CA ASN A 180 -13.34 -3.85 18.23
C ASN A 180 -14.38 -4.17 17.15
N PRO A 181 -14.82 -5.45 17.03
CA PRO A 181 -15.73 -5.89 15.96
C PRO A 181 -17.06 -5.15 15.92
N GLU A 182 -17.60 -4.76 17.08
CA GLU A 182 -18.85 -4.02 17.17
C GLU A 182 -18.75 -2.61 16.57
N ASP A 183 -17.60 -1.94 16.78
CA ASP A 183 -17.36 -0.61 16.22
C ASP A 183 -17.13 -0.67 14.72
N VAL A 184 -16.48 -1.72 14.24
CA VAL A 184 -16.31 -2.00 12.82
C VAL A 184 -17.66 -2.26 12.17
N ALA A 185 -18.47 -3.16 12.72
CA ALA A 185 -19.78 -3.55 12.19
C ALA A 185 -20.76 -2.37 12.10
N ARG A 186 -20.69 -1.42 13.05
CA ARG A 186 -21.52 -0.20 13.04
C ARG A 186 -21.14 0.82 11.97
N SER A 187 -20.00 0.67 11.31
CA SER A 187 -19.57 1.63 10.29
C SER A 187 -20.40 1.50 9.00
N LYS A 188 -20.62 2.63 8.29
CA LYS A 188 -21.43 2.68 7.05
C LYS A 188 -21.00 1.64 6.00
N TRP A 189 -19.73 1.32 5.92
CA TRP A 189 -19.22 0.35 4.93
C TRP A 189 -19.72 -1.07 5.22
N TRP A 190 -19.89 -1.43 6.51
CA TRP A 190 -20.41 -2.71 6.96
C TRP A 190 -21.93 -2.76 7.07
N ALA A 191 -22.61 -1.60 7.10
CA ALA A 191 -24.07 -1.49 7.22
C ALA A 191 -24.88 -2.16 6.09
N LYS A 192 -24.22 -2.62 5.03
CA LYS A 192 -24.81 -3.44 3.96
C LYS A 192 -25.02 -4.91 4.35
N TYR A 193 -24.44 -5.36 5.45
CA TYR A 193 -24.60 -6.70 6.00
C TYR A 193 -25.51 -6.64 7.22
N GLU A 194 -26.25 -7.72 7.47
CA GLU A 194 -26.87 -7.92 8.78
C GLU A 194 -25.79 -7.99 9.86
N ARG A 195 -26.13 -7.53 11.09
CA ARG A 195 -25.14 -7.36 12.17
C ARG A 195 -24.38 -8.66 12.47
N ASP A 196 -25.10 -9.78 12.61
CA ASP A 196 -24.47 -11.06 12.93
C ASP A 196 -23.60 -11.59 11.78
N GLU A 197 -23.99 -11.32 10.52
CA GLU A 197 -23.17 -11.63 9.35
C GLU A 197 -21.91 -10.78 9.32
N ALA A 198 -22.02 -9.48 9.62
CA ALA A 198 -20.85 -8.60 9.69
C ALA A 198 -19.86 -9.06 10.77
N LEU A 199 -20.36 -9.36 11.98
CA LEU A 199 -19.54 -9.84 13.09
C LEU A 199 -18.87 -11.18 12.77
N ALA A 200 -19.59 -12.12 12.14
CA ALA A 200 -19.01 -13.40 11.72
C ALA A 200 -17.87 -13.24 10.71
N LYS A 201 -18.03 -12.31 9.73
CA LYS A 201 -16.97 -12.00 8.76
C LYS A 201 -15.75 -11.35 9.43
N ILE A 202 -15.97 -10.42 10.36
CA ILE A 202 -14.89 -9.75 11.09
C ILE A 202 -14.13 -10.77 11.93
N ALA A 203 -14.84 -11.66 12.64
CA ALA A 203 -14.23 -12.73 13.42
C ALA A 203 -13.38 -13.70 12.56
N ASP A 204 -13.82 -14.01 11.32
CA ASP A 204 -13.00 -14.79 10.37
C ASP A 204 -11.73 -14.03 9.97
N TYR A 205 -11.80 -12.74 9.74
CA TYR A 205 -10.61 -11.92 9.44
C TYR A 205 -9.64 -11.86 10.62
N ASP A 206 -10.14 -11.63 11.83
CA ASP A 206 -9.31 -11.62 13.03
C ASP A 206 -8.62 -12.97 13.25
N ALA A 207 -9.35 -14.08 13.12
CA ALA A 207 -8.78 -15.42 13.21
C ALA A 207 -7.67 -15.69 12.17
N ARG A 208 -7.82 -15.18 10.95
CA ARG A 208 -6.78 -15.27 9.92
C ARG A 208 -5.55 -14.43 10.25
N LEU A 209 -5.72 -13.23 10.80
CA LEU A 209 -4.61 -12.38 11.25
C LEU A 209 -3.87 -13.03 12.41
N GLU A 210 -4.58 -13.56 13.41
CA GLU A 210 -3.98 -14.32 14.52
C GLU A 210 -3.20 -15.55 14.04
N ARG A 211 -3.77 -16.31 13.07
CA ARG A 211 -3.08 -17.44 12.46
C ARG A 211 -1.81 -16.99 11.76
N ALA A 212 -1.87 -15.91 10.98
CA ALA A 212 -0.70 -15.35 10.30
C ALA A 212 0.39 -14.94 11.30
N HIS A 213 0.01 -14.33 12.44
CA HIS A 213 0.96 -14.00 13.50
C HIS A 213 1.63 -15.24 14.10
N ARG A 214 0.85 -16.27 14.40
CA ARG A 214 1.40 -17.52 14.96
C ARG A 214 2.37 -18.24 13.99
N GLU A 215 2.04 -18.24 12.68
CA GLU A 215 2.85 -18.97 11.68
C GLU A 215 4.08 -18.18 11.21
N LEU A 216 3.99 -16.84 11.13
CA LEU A 216 5.08 -15.99 10.63
C LEU A 216 5.92 -15.35 11.75
N GLY A 217 5.47 -15.42 13.00
CA GLY A 217 6.22 -14.95 14.17
C GLY A 217 6.72 -13.51 14.06
N ASP A 218 8.01 -13.30 14.30
CA ASP A 218 8.67 -11.98 14.33
C ASP A 218 8.59 -11.18 13.02
N LEU A 219 8.10 -11.79 11.92
CA LEU A 219 7.83 -11.09 10.68
C LEU A 219 6.56 -10.25 10.74
N THR A 220 5.76 -10.42 11.78
CA THR A 220 4.49 -9.75 11.96
C THR A 220 4.44 -9.03 13.33
N TYR A 221 3.77 -7.88 13.35
CA TYR A 221 3.51 -7.12 14.57
C TYR A 221 2.01 -6.86 14.71
N PRO A 222 1.33 -7.44 15.71
CA PRO A 222 -0.09 -7.21 15.94
C PRO A 222 -0.33 -5.86 16.62
N LEU A 223 -1.34 -5.13 16.18
CA LEU A 223 -1.83 -3.91 16.79
C LEU A 223 -3.36 -3.93 16.88
N HIS A 224 -3.88 -3.39 17.97
CA HIS A 224 -5.31 -3.17 18.14
C HIS A 224 -5.63 -1.68 18.21
N TYR A 225 -6.57 -1.22 17.37
CA TYR A 225 -6.92 0.20 17.22
C TYR A 225 -7.27 0.85 18.55
N ASP A 226 -8.13 0.20 19.33
CA ASP A 226 -8.65 0.78 20.55
C ASP A 226 -7.56 0.96 21.62
N ASP A 227 -6.53 0.07 21.63
CA ASP A 227 -5.41 0.16 22.54
C ASP A 227 -4.55 1.39 22.25
N TYR A 228 -4.13 1.57 21.00
CA TYR A 228 -3.24 2.69 20.65
C TYR A 228 -3.96 4.05 20.55
N VAL A 229 -5.30 4.07 20.45
CA VAL A 229 -6.07 5.29 20.59
C VAL A 229 -6.24 5.67 22.06
N ALA A 230 -6.38 4.67 22.95
CA ALA A 230 -6.45 4.89 24.39
C ALA A 230 -5.10 5.33 24.97
N ASP A 231 -4.01 4.70 24.52
CA ASP A 231 -2.65 5.07 24.92
C ASP A 231 -1.68 4.98 23.72
N PRO A 232 -1.28 6.12 23.13
CA PRO A 232 -0.26 6.15 22.08
C PRO A 232 1.10 5.57 22.48
N GLY A 233 1.38 5.34 23.77
CA GLY A 233 2.58 4.64 24.26
C GLY A 233 2.70 3.20 23.74
N VAL A 234 1.59 2.57 23.35
CA VAL A 234 1.57 1.24 22.72
C VAL A 234 2.46 1.18 21.46
N PHE A 235 2.65 2.30 20.78
CA PHE A 235 3.51 2.35 19.59
C PHE A 235 5.01 2.19 19.89
N GLU A 236 5.48 2.35 21.13
CA GLU A 236 6.89 2.15 21.49
C GLU A 236 7.38 0.74 21.11
N GLY A 237 6.54 -0.29 21.33
CA GLY A 237 6.82 -1.66 20.90
C GLY A 237 6.92 -1.80 19.39
N LEU A 238 6.03 -1.15 18.62
CA LEU A 238 6.10 -1.13 17.17
C LEU A 238 7.38 -0.47 16.67
N PHE A 239 7.74 0.70 17.21
CA PHE A 239 8.96 1.41 16.82
C PHE A 239 10.21 0.57 17.12
N THR A 240 10.26 -0.07 18.28
CA THR A 240 11.34 -1.02 18.65
C THR A 240 11.43 -2.17 17.64
N TRP A 241 10.30 -2.78 17.28
CA TRP A 241 10.25 -3.87 16.30
C TRP A 241 10.67 -3.40 14.89
N LEU A 242 10.36 -2.16 14.51
CA LEU A 242 10.82 -1.55 13.28
C LEU A 242 12.30 -1.18 13.29
N GLY A 243 12.93 -1.10 14.46
CA GLY A 243 14.31 -0.59 14.64
C GLY A 243 14.38 0.94 14.63
N GLU A 244 13.28 1.61 14.98
CA GLU A 244 13.15 3.06 14.98
C GLU A 244 13.13 3.63 16.41
N SER A 245 13.55 4.90 16.53
CA SER A 245 13.41 5.64 17.77
C SER A 245 11.97 6.10 18.00
N PHE A 246 11.42 5.85 19.18
CA PHE A 246 10.09 6.32 19.54
C PHE A 246 10.13 7.79 19.98
N ASP A 247 9.37 8.65 19.28
CA ASP A 247 9.14 10.05 19.63
C ASP A 247 7.67 10.25 20.00
N ARG A 248 7.39 10.34 21.30
CA ARG A 248 6.04 10.51 21.84
C ARG A 248 5.35 11.77 21.32
N GLU A 249 6.07 12.90 21.22
CA GLU A 249 5.47 14.15 20.76
C GLU A 249 5.07 14.07 19.27
N GLN A 250 5.89 13.40 18.46
CA GLN A 250 5.57 13.14 17.06
C GLN A 250 4.32 12.26 16.94
N VAL A 251 4.25 11.19 17.70
CA VAL A 251 3.10 10.28 17.72
C VAL A 251 1.84 11.03 18.16
N ASP A 252 1.89 11.81 19.24
CA ASP A 252 0.74 12.59 19.73
C ASP A 252 0.24 13.60 18.68
N ARG A 253 1.15 14.25 17.94
CA ARG A 253 0.78 15.15 16.81
C ARG A 253 0.02 14.42 15.71
N VAL A 254 0.47 13.21 15.35
CA VAL A 254 -0.22 12.39 14.34
C VAL A 254 -1.59 11.96 14.84
N MET A 255 -1.66 11.50 16.09
CA MET A 255 -2.92 11.05 16.72
C MET A 255 -3.96 12.16 16.82
N ALA A 256 -3.53 13.42 17.01
CA ALA A 256 -4.42 14.59 17.04
C ALA A 256 -5.00 14.95 15.66
N THR A 257 -4.44 14.43 14.58
CA THR A 257 -4.87 14.75 13.20
C THR A 257 -6.04 13.85 12.79
N ARG A 258 -7.12 14.43 12.26
CA ARG A 258 -8.24 13.65 11.70
C ARG A 258 -7.80 12.94 10.41
N HIS A 259 -7.72 11.62 10.42
CA HIS A 259 -7.30 10.79 9.29
C HIS A 259 -8.47 10.12 8.51
N SER A 260 -9.72 10.39 8.86
CA SER A 260 -10.86 9.83 8.13
C SER A 260 -11.58 10.93 7.34
N VAL A 261 -11.51 10.82 6.02
CA VAL A 261 -12.55 11.40 5.16
C VAL A 261 -13.76 10.48 5.32
N GLY A 262 -14.83 10.97 5.94
CA GLY A 262 -15.98 10.25 6.48
C GLY A 262 -16.85 9.50 5.48
#